data_13836e41e9f5657eb362a8d3652dc59a
#
_entry.id   13836e41e9f5657eb362a8d3652dc59a
#
_cell.length_a   1.000
_cell.length_b   1.000
_cell.length_c   1.000
_cell.angle_alpha   90.00
_cell.angle_beta   90.00
_cell.angle_gamma   90.00
#
_symmetry.space_group_name_H-M   'P 1'
#
loop_
_entity.id
_entity.type
_entity.pdbx_description
1 polymer ?
#
loop_
_entity_poly.entity_id
_entity_poly.type
_entity_poly.pdbx_seq_one_letter_code
_entity_poly.pdbx_strand_id
1 'polypeptide(L)'
;MNMKRIVLAGILSLFALFSYAQEYQYHFLLAGASFAVPENGWFELVCDAFNAEAMNKAVSGDAIKHTASDMFYDRFYTDEELERNDAFIIMHVHNQDVASTTGIKENYEDYTHADIQQYNTAYDYVIKRYKADCYNLKNNPNSKYYQTENGKPATIILCTHWHDSRISYNQSIRELAERWQLPLIKWDDNIGFTRKVVDEDGRQPSIKYAADTEKIYDITFGWHPLRGKEQYIQQKMAAICMEELEKLFEPMPALVEISEKNSVVESGENASFICRFTGVSPWNLIYSVNGVEKKLDSIMENPYIVTVPTVTAQTSILPVAISNRTTESGEVAGKAEIFIGKQAISPTFDTYVHQANKTTAYVDDDHLEVKGNSDTHTREAYLSFPIDKIDPEANRIVLRAYYYDCIYPSWVRKETHPVGIAGNTQ
;
A
#
# COMPACT_ATOMS: atom_id res chain seq x y z
N MET A 1 5.78 -66.24 50.47
CA MET A 1 6.86 -65.59 49.72
C MET A 1 6.21 -64.78 48.62
N ASN A 2 6.00 -63.49 48.88
CA ASN A 2 5.23 -62.60 48.01
C ASN A 2 6.17 -61.87 47.01
N MET A 3 5.97 -62.09 45.74
CA MET A 3 6.61 -61.40 44.67
C MET A 3 5.77 -60.16 44.31
N LYS A 4 6.28 -58.98 44.73
CA LYS A 4 5.67 -57.70 44.34
C LYS A 4 6.02 -57.43 42.87
N ARG A 5 5.00 -57.34 42.02
CA ARG A 5 5.12 -56.84 40.64
C ARG A 5 5.27 -55.32 40.70
N ILE A 6 6.42 -54.84 40.23
CA ILE A 6 6.64 -53.43 39.99
C ILE A 6 6.06 -53.13 38.58
N VAL A 7 4.99 -52.34 38.54
CA VAL A 7 4.45 -51.78 37.30
C VAL A 7 5.20 -50.50 37.02
N LEU A 8 6.08 -50.55 36.04
CA LEU A 8 6.79 -49.34 35.51
C LEU A 8 5.80 -48.61 34.56
N ALA A 9 5.14 -47.58 35.08
CA ALA A 9 4.34 -46.68 34.25
C ALA A 9 5.30 -45.76 33.49
N GLY A 10 5.53 -46.09 32.21
CA GLY A 10 6.23 -45.21 31.30
C GLY A 10 5.37 -43.99 31.01
N ILE A 11 5.75 -42.83 31.52
CA ILE A 11 5.22 -41.54 31.09
C ILE A 11 5.76 -41.29 29.71
N LEU A 12 4.99 -41.57 28.67
CA LEU A 12 5.22 -41.06 27.35
C LEU A 12 4.94 -39.53 27.37
N SER A 13 5.98 -38.77 27.54
CA SER A 13 5.93 -37.33 27.26
C SER A 13 5.73 -37.16 25.74
N LEU A 14 4.49 -36.94 25.35
CA LEU A 14 4.18 -36.43 24.02
C LEU A 14 4.75 -34.98 23.94
N PHE A 15 6.00 -34.85 23.52
CA PHE A 15 6.46 -33.58 22.98
C PHE A 15 5.67 -33.37 21.68
N ALA A 16 4.55 -32.68 21.77
CA ALA A 16 3.97 -32.04 20.62
C ALA A 16 5.04 -31.03 20.16
N LEU A 17 5.76 -31.39 19.11
CA LEU A 17 6.52 -30.46 18.30
C LEU A 17 5.46 -29.55 17.66
N PHE A 18 5.11 -28.48 18.34
CA PHE A 18 4.56 -27.33 17.68
C PHE A 18 5.71 -26.82 16.79
N SER A 19 5.73 -27.23 15.55
CA SER A 19 6.43 -26.46 14.54
C SER A 19 5.72 -25.12 14.54
N TYR A 20 6.30 -24.13 15.20
CA TYR A 20 5.95 -22.74 14.93
C TYR A 20 6.22 -22.56 13.47
N ALA A 21 5.17 -22.49 12.64
CA ALA A 21 5.30 -22.00 11.30
C ALA A 21 5.95 -20.62 11.44
N GLN A 22 7.05 -20.41 10.76
CA GLN A 22 7.71 -19.12 10.76
C GLN A 22 6.68 -18.11 10.25
N GLU A 23 6.31 -17.16 11.10
CA GLU A 23 5.38 -16.10 10.73
C GLU A 23 6.19 -15.06 9.95
N TYR A 24 5.98 -15.04 8.63
CA TYR A 24 6.61 -14.06 7.75
C TYR A 24 5.87 -12.72 7.83
N GLN A 25 6.64 -11.64 7.85
CA GLN A 25 6.10 -10.28 7.83
C GLN A 25 5.54 -9.93 6.44
N TYR A 26 6.21 -10.40 5.38
CA TYR A 26 5.86 -10.20 4.00
C TYR A 26 5.91 -11.50 3.20
N HIS A 27 5.34 -11.46 2.01
CA HIS A 27 5.36 -12.56 1.04
C HIS A 27 5.70 -11.95 -0.32
N PHE A 28 6.82 -12.35 -0.91
CA PHE A 28 7.24 -11.84 -2.21
C PHE A 28 7.19 -12.94 -3.26
N LEU A 29 6.50 -12.66 -4.36
CA LEU A 29 6.38 -13.54 -5.51
C LEU A 29 7.36 -13.10 -6.58
N LEU A 30 8.15 -14.03 -7.12
CA LEU A 30 9.10 -13.78 -8.20
C LEU A 30 8.76 -14.61 -9.43
N ALA A 31 8.58 -13.95 -10.58
CA ALA A 31 8.65 -14.56 -11.90
C ALA A 31 10.00 -14.25 -12.53
N GLY A 32 10.64 -15.25 -13.12
CA GLY A 32 11.96 -15.05 -13.72
C GLY A 32 12.48 -16.26 -14.45
N ALA A 33 13.68 -16.10 -14.95
CA ALA A 33 14.43 -17.14 -15.64
C ALA A 33 15.71 -17.50 -14.88
N SER A 34 16.74 -17.97 -15.59
CA SER A 34 18.03 -18.41 -15.01
C SER A 34 18.76 -17.40 -14.15
N PHE A 35 18.41 -16.11 -14.25
CA PHE A 35 18.96 -15.01 -13.43
C PHE A 35 18.28 -14.88 -12.07
N ALA A 36 17.17 -15.57 -11.87
CA ALA A 36 16.29 -15.41 -10.71
C ALA A 36 15.99 -16.73 -9.99
N VAL A 37 16.47 -17.87 -10.49
CA VAL A 37 16.28 -19.16 -9.81
C VAL A 37 16.87 -19.15 -8.41
N PRO A 38 16.32 -19.92 -7.45
CA PRO A 38 16.75 -19.88 -6.03
C PRO A 38 18.24 -20.07 -5.81
N GLU A 39 18.92 -20.84 -6.67
CA GLU A 39 20.36 -21.09 -6.58
C GLU A 39 21.19 -19.82 -6.82
N ASN A 40 20.65 -18.75 -7.38
CA ASN A 40 21.34 -17.46 -7.49
C ASN A 40 21.50 -16.84 -6.10
N GLY A 41 20.43 -16.70 -5.34
CA GLY A 41 20.46 -16.29 -3.95
C GLY A 41 20.11 -14.83 -3.69
N TRP A 42 20.09 -13.92 -4.70
CA TRP A 42 19.80 -12.51 -4.46
C TRP A 42 18.37 -12.30 -3.93
N PHE A 43 17.40 -13.03 -4.48
CA PHE A 43 16.00 -12.89 -4.07
C PHE A 43 15.78 -13.43 -2.65
N GLU A 44 16.38 -14.56 -2.36
CA GLU A 44 16.34 -15.19 -1.05
C GLU A 44 17.03 -14.30 0.01
N LEU A 45 18.13 -13.61 -0.33
CA LEU A 45 18.77 -12.62 0.55
C LEU A 45 17.84 -11.43 0.83
N VAL A 46 17.12 -10.97 -0.18
CA VAL A 46 16.10 -9.92 -0.01
C VAL A 46 14.99 -10.40 0.92
N CYS A 47 14.46 -11.59 0.69
CA CYS A 47 13.41 -12.16 1.54
C CYS A 47 13.87 -12.35 2.99
N ASP A 48 15.10 -12.84 3.20
CA ASP A 48 15.69 -12.97 4.54
C ASP A 48 15.74 -11.61 5.26
N ALA A 49 16.16 -10.54 4.56
CA ALA A 49 16.29 -9.20 5.13
C ALA A 49 14.95 -8.56 5.53
N PHE A 50 13.88 -8.86 4.76
CA PHE A 50 12.53 -8.36 5.05
C PHE A 50 11.70 -9.29 5.94
N ASN A 51 12.26 -10.41 6.43
CA ASN A 51 11.47 -11.48 7.04
C ASN A 51 10.28 -11.87 6.15
N ALA A 52 10.55 -12.07 4.85
CA ALA A 52 9.55 -12.40 3.85
C ALA A 52 9.60 -13.87 3.43
N GLU A 53 8.44 -14.46 3.14
CA GLU A 53 8.39 -15.74 2.43
C GLU A 53 8.82 -15.53 0.97
N ALA A 54 9.75 -16.35 0.51
CA ALA A 54 10.23 -16.34 -0.88
C ALA A 54 9.37 -17.28 -1.74
N MET A 55 8.38 -16.74 -2.46
CA MET A 55 7.60 -17.48 -3.45
C MET A 55 8.30 -17.39 -4.82
N ASN A 56 9.44 -18.06 -4.96
CA ASN A 56 10.25 -18.03 -6.18
C ASN A 56 9.71 -19.01 -7.22
N LYS A 57 9.12 -18.50 -8.31
CA LYS A 57 8.59 -19.26 -9.45
C LYS A 57 9.50 -19.20 -10.69
N ALA A 58 10.76 -18.74 -10.52
CA ALA A 58 11.69 -18.65 -11.64
C ALA A 58 12.16 -20.03 -12.11
N VAL A 59 12.24 -20.21 -13.42
CA VAL A 59 12.69 -21.45 -14.06
C VAL A 59 13.78 -21.15 -15.09
N SER A 60 14.90 -21.88 -15.03
CA SER A 60 15.99 -21.70 -15.99
C SER A 60 15.52 -21.95 -17.43
N GLY A 61 15.81 -21.01 -18.32
CA GLY A 61 15.40 -21.07 -19.73
C GLY A 61 14.04 -20.45 -20.02
N ASP A 62 13.29 -20.05 -19.00
CA ASP A 62 12.01 -19.40 -19.19
C ASP A 62 12.13 -17.96 -19.74
N ALA A 63 11.02 -17.47 -20.23
CA ALA A 63 10.79 -16.11 -20.69
C ALA A 63 9.40 -15.66 -20.19
N ILE A 64 9.13 -14.37 -20.21
CA ILE A 64 7.83 -13.82 -19.77
C ILE A 64 6.62 -14.53 -20.41
N LYS A 65 6.74 -15.03 -21.64
CA LYS A 65 5.67 -15.79 -22.29
C LYS A 65 5.31 -17.10 -21.58
N HIS A 66 6.25 -17.70 -20.84
CA HIS A 66 5.98 -18.90 -20.05
C HIS A 66 5.19 -18.52 -18.79
N THR A 67 5.60 -17.47 -18.10
CA THR A 67 4.79 -16.88 -17.01
C THR A 67 3.38 -16.51 -17.48
N ALA A 68 3.28 -15.84 -18.65
CA ALA A 68 1.99 -15.50 -19.26
C ALA A 68 1.14 -16.75 -19.58
N SER A 69 1.77 -17.82 -20.12
CA SER A 69 1.07 -19.06 -20.39
C SER A 69 0.60 -19.78 -19.13
N ASP A 70 1.41 -19.75 -18.06
CA ASP A 70 1.01 -20.36 -16.80
C ASP A 70 -0.13 -19.56 -16.13
N MET A 71 -0.13 -18.23 -16.23
CA MET A 71 -1.27 -17.41 -15.78
C MET A 71 -2.51 -17.64 -16.67
N PHE A 72 -2.33 -17.83 -17.98
CA PHE A 72 -3.42 -18.11 -18.91
C PHE A 72 -4.17 -19.41 -18.60
N TYR A 73 -3.46 -20.39 -18.06
CA TYR A 73 -4.01 -21.69 -17.65
C TYR A 73 -4.21 -21.82 -16.12
N ASP A 74 -4.22 -20.72 -15.37
CA ASP A 74 -4.42 -20.67 -13.91
C ASP A 74 -3.45 -21.58 -13.12
N ARG A 75 -2.17 -21.59 -13.51
CA ARG A 75 -1.14 -22.46 -12.91
C ARG A 75 0.00 -21.71 -12.23
N PHE A 76 0.06 -20.38 -12.39
CA PHE A 76 1.19 -19.61 -11.92
C PHE A 76 1.15 -19.38 -10.39
N TYR A 77 -0.02 -19.11 -9.87
CA TYR A 77 -0.30 -18.97 -8.42
C TYR A 77 -1.69 -19.47 -8.08
N THR A 78 -1.89 -19.83 -6.82
CA THR A 78 -3.21 -20.11 -6.23
C THR A 78 -3.85 -18.83 -5.71
N ASP A 79 -5.16 -18.87 -5.45
CA ASP A 79 -5.86 -17.74 -4.79
C ASP A 79 -5.24 -17.41 -3.42
N GLU A 80 -4.78 -18.40 -2.67
CA GLU A 80 -4.11 -18.21 -1.39
C GLU A 80 -2.75 -17.52 -1.55
N GLU A 81 -1.93 -17.96 -2.51
CA GLU A 81 -0.65 -17.31 -2.82
C GLU A 81 -0.88 -15.87 -3.31
N LEU A 82 -1.89 -15.64 -4.16
CA LEU A 82 -2.26 -14.31 -4.63
C LEU A 82 -2.71 -13.41 -3.47
N GLU A 83 -3.56 -13.93 -2.59
CA GLU A 83 -4.11 -13.17 -1.47
C GLU A 83 -3.02 -12.71 -0.50
N ARG A 84 -2.06 -13.58 -0.18
CA ARG A 84 -1.00 -13.24 0.77
C ARG A 84 0.17 -12.47 0.15
N ASN A 85 0.37 -12.51 -1.17
CA ASN A 85 1.50 -11.87 -1.84
C ASN A 85 1.49 -10.35 -1.65
N ASP A 86 2.58 -9.79 -1.18
CA ASP A 86 2.74 -8.34 -0.97
C ASP A 86 3.38 -7.65 -2.18
N ALA A 87 4.28 -8.33 -2.90
CA ALA A 87 4.91 -7.82 -4.11
C ALA A 87 5.13 -8.91 -5.15
N PHE A 88 4.79 -8.62 -6.39
CA PHE A 88 5.09 -9.44 -7.55
C PHE A 88 6.28 -8.84 -8.31
N ILE A 89 7.44 -9.47 -8.22
CA ILE A 89 8.68 -9.04 -8.87
C ILE A 89 8.85 -9.83 -10.16
N ILE A 90 9.14 -9.13 -11.27
CA ILE A 90 9.30 -9.74 -12.60
C ILE A 90 10.71 -9.50 -13.10
N MET A 91 11.49 -10.58 -13.24
CA MET A 91 12.83 -10.57 -13.80
C MET A 91 12.97 -11.55 -14.98
N HIS A 92 12.50 -11.14 -16.14
CA HIS A 92 12.72 -11.84 -17.39
C HIS A 92 13.60 -11.02 -18.31
N VAL A 93 14.81 -11.46 -18.56
CA VAL A 93 15.82 -10.73 -19.33
C VAL A 93 15.86 -11.17 -20.78
N HIS A 94 15.60 -10.24 -21.69
CA HIS A 94 15.68 -10.48 -23.12
C HIS A 94 16.03 -9.21 -23.92
N ASN A 95 16.52 -9.36 -25.13
CA ASN A 95 16.80 -8.25 -26.06
C ASN A 95 15.58 -7.91 -26.94
N GLN A 96 14.38 -8.01 -26.41
CA GLN A 96 13.13 -7.72 -27.11
C GLN A 96 12.58 -6.36 -26.70
N ASP A 97 11.85 -5.72 -27.58
CA ASP A 97 11.08 -4.53 -27.26
C ASP A 97 9.82 -4.92 -26.49
N VAL A 98 9.90 -4.88 -25.16
CA VAL A 98 8.79 -5.18 -24.25
C VAL A 98 7.86 -3.99 -24.05
N ALA A 99 8.29 -2.78 -24.44
CA ALA A 99 7.47 -1.57 -24.35
C ALA A 99 6.59 -1.36 -25.60
N SER A 100 6.80 -2.10 -26.67
CA SER A 100 5.97 -2.01 -27.87
C SER A 100 4.48 -2.14 -27.55
N THR A 101 3.67 -1.39 -28.29
CA THR A 101 2.20 -1.46 -28.20
C THR A 101 1.58 -2.34 -29.28
N THR A 102 2.40 -2.96 -30.15
CA THR A 102 1.91 -3.81 -31.24
C THR A 102 1.23 -5.05 -30.68
N GLY A 103 -0.03 -5.31 -31.07
CA GLY A 103 -0.81 -6.47 -30.63
C GLY A 103 -1.38 -6.37 -29.21
N ILE A 104 -1.19 -5.24 -28.52
CA ILE A 104 -1.78 -5.01 -27.19
C ILE A 104 -3.31 -4.97 -27.30
N LYS A 105 -3.99 -5.70 -26.40
CA LYS A 105 -5.43 -5.73 -26.28
C LYS A 105 -5.91 -4.76 -25.19
N GLU A 106 -7.17 -4.40 -25.24
CA GLU A 106 -7.75 -3.53 -24.21
C GLU A 106 -7.84 -4.25 -22.86
N ASN A 107 -8.41 -5.46 -22.83
CA ASN A 107 -8.55 -6.27 -21.64
C ASN A 107 -7.69 -7.54 -21.72
N TYR A 108 -7.36 -8.14 -20.57
CA TYR A 108 -6.59 -9.37 -20.56
C TYR A 108 -7.39 -10.57 -21.11
N GLU A 109 -8.72 -10.55 -20.98
CA GLU A 109 -9.63 -11.58 -21.49
C GLU A 109 -9.65 -11.65 -23.02
N ASP A 110 -9.27 -10.57 -23.71
CA ASP A 110 -9.24 -10.50 -25.17
C ASP A 110 -8.01 -11.20 -25.78
N TYR A 111 -7.04 -11.58 -24.94
CA TYR A 111 -5.86 -12.30 -25.38
C TYR A 111 -6.13 -13.77 -25.60
N THR A 112 -5.69 -14.28 -26.74
CA THR A 112 -5.56 -15.73 -26.98
C THR A 112 -4.18 -16.21 -26.54
N HIS A 113 -4.02 -17.52 -26.35
CA HIS A 113 -2.71 -18.09 -26.03
C HIS A 113 -1.66 -17.80 -27.12
N ALA A 114 -2.07 -17.65 -28.37
CA ALA A 114 -1.16 -17.28 -29.47
C ALA A 114 -0.67 -15.82 -29.35
N ASP A 115 -1.54 -14.91 -28.89
CA ASP A 115 -1.18 -13.50 -28.72
C ASP A 115 -0.08 -13.32 -27.67
N ILE A 116 -0.10 -14.08 -26.57
CA ILE A 116 0.85 -13.95 -25.45
C ILE A 116 2.21 -14.65 -25.70
N GLN A 117 2.51 -15.08 -26.92
CA GLN A 117 3.81 -15.65 -27.27
C GLN A 117 4.86 -14.63 -27.63
N GLN A 118 4.48 -13.35 -27.82
CA GLN A 118 5.40 -12.24 -28.03
C GLN A 118 5.73 -11.57 -26.69
N TYR A 119 6.95 -11.01 -26.55
CA TYR A 119 7.41 -10.47 -25.27
C TYR A 119 6.58 -9.28 -24.77
N ASN A 120 6.26 -8.35 -25.67
CA ASN A 120 5.46 -7.16 -25.32
C ASN A 120 4.03 -7.53 -24.90
N THR A 121 3.37 -8.40 -25.64
CA THR A 121 2.00 -8.85 -25.33
C THR A 121 1.96 -9.73 -24.09
N ALA A 122 2.99 -10.56 -23.88
CA ALA A 122 3.11 -11.34 -22.65
C ALA A 122 3.29 -10.48 -21.41
N TYR A 123 4.14 -9.43 -21.44
CA TYR A 123 4.26 -8.49 -20.33
C TYR A 123 2.96 -7.74 -20.07
N ASP A 124 2.31 -7.23 -21.10
CA ASP A 124 1.04 -6.53 -20.96
C ASP A 124 -0.06 -7.44 -20.36
N TYR A 125 -0.14 -8.68 -20.87
CA TYR A 125 -1.07 -9.68 -20.33
C TYR A 125 -0.80 -9.98 -18.86
N VAL A 126 0.44 -10.25 -18.48
CA VAL A 126 0.82 -10.59 -17.09
C VAL A 126 0.47 -9.45 -16.16
N ILE A 127 0.78 -8.20 -16.54
CA ILE A 127 0.47 -7.02 -15.71
C ILE A 127 -1.05 -6.86 -15.56
N LYS A 128 -1.80 -6.91 -16.66
CA LYS A 128 -3.26 -6.77 -16.64
C LYS A 128 -3.93 -7.89 -15.86
N ARG A 129 -3.52 -9.14 -16.13
CA ARG A 129 -4.09 -10.32 -15.47
C ARG A 129 -3.85 -10.28 -13.97
N TYR A 130 -2.62 -10.02 -13.52
CA TYR A 130 -2.33 -9.92 -12.09
C TYR A 130 -3.14 -8.82 -11.39
N LYS A 131 -3.26 -7.64 -12.02
CA LYS A 131 -4.09 -6.56 -11.48
C LYS A 131 -5.57 -6.94 -11.39
N ALA A 132 -6.09 -7.61 -12.42
CA ALA A 132 -7.47 -8.07 -12.44
C ALA A 132 -7.73 -9.16 -11.39
N ASP A 133 -6.82 -10.13 -11.24
CA ASP A 133 -6.95 -11.19 -10.24
C ASP A 133 -6.92 -10.62 -8.82
N CYS A 134 -6.01 -9.68 -8.53
CA CYS A 134 -6.00 -8.96 -7.25
C CYS A 134 -7.32 -8.21 -7.00
N TYR A 135 -7.85 -7.51 -7.99
CA TYR A 135 -9.13 -6.81 -7.89
C TYR A 135 -10.29 -7.79 -7.67
N ASN A 136 -10.28 -8.93 -8.35
CA ASN A 136 -11.36 -9.92 -8.30
C ASN A 136 -11.43 -10.70 -6.98
N LEU A 137 -10.40 -10.65 -6.13
CA LEU A 137 -10.47 -11.22 -4.78
C LEU A 137 -11.64 -10.64 -3.97
N LYS A 138 -12.12 -9.44 -4.30
CA LYS A 138 -13.34 -8.86 -3.69
C LYS A 138 -14.61 -9.67 -3.94
N ASN A 139 -14.62 -10.52 -4.96
CA ASN A 139 -15.75 -11.38 -5.32
C ASN A 139 -15.62 -12.79 -4.73
N ASN A 140 -14.46 -13.15 -4.16
CA ASN A 140 -14.21 -14.46 -3.56
C ASN A 140 -14.66 -14.45 -2.09
N PRO A 141 -15.74 -15.17 -1.71
CA PRO A 141 -16.27 -15.18 -0.34
C PRO A 141 -15.29 -15.76 0.69
N ASN A 142 -14.25 -16.46 0.27
CA ASN A 142 -13.21 -17.00 1.14
C ASN A 142 -12.03 -16.05 1.32
N SER A 143 -11.96 -14.95 0.57
CA SER A 143 -10.88 -13.98 0.64
C SER A 143 -11.11 -12.96 1.76
N LYS A 144 -10.03 -12.55 2.42
CA LYS A 144 -10.04 -11.40 3.35
C LYS A 144 -10.40 -10.08 2.66
N TYR A 145 -10.33 -10.03 1.33
CA TYR A 145 -10.72 -8.89 0.50
C TYR A 145 -12.17 -8.96 0.01
N TYR A 146 -12.94 -9.96 0.44
CA TYR A 146 -14.34 -10.11 0.04
C TYR A 146 -15.17 -8.87 0.35
N GLN A 147 -15.92 -8.40 -0.65
CA GLN A 147 -16.76 -7.19 -0.57
C GLN A 147 -16.01 -5.87 -0.25
N THR A 148 -14.69 -5.84 -0.33
CA THR A 148 -13.97 -4.56 -0.32
C THR A 148 -14.23 -3.82 -1.65
N GLU A 149 -14.10 -2.51 -1.65
CA GLU A 149 -14.36 -1.69 -2.86
C GLU A 149 -13.40 -2.02 -3.99
N ASN A 150 -12.10 -2.15 -3.69
CA ASN A 150 -11.03 -2.20 -4.68
C ASN A 150 -10.26 -3.52 -4.71
N GLY A 151 -10.72 -4.55 -4.00
CA GLY A 151 -9.99 -5.81 -3.89
C GLY A 151 -8.64 -5.65 -3.20
N LYS A 152 -7.67 -6.46 -3.60
CA LYS A 152 -6.31 -6.43 -3.10
C LYS A 152 -5.45 -5.41 -3.88
N PRO A 153 -4.62 -4.58 -3.23
CA PRO A 153 -3.62 -3.78 -3.93
C PRO A 153 -2.65 -4.66 -4.73
N ALA A 154 -2.44 -4.31 -6.01
CA ALA A 154 -1.53 -5.02 -6.90
C ALA A 154 -0.18 -4.30 -6.96
N THR A 155 0.80 -4.74 -6.18
CA THR A 155 2.18 -4.23 -6.23
C THR A 155 2.99 -5.08 -7.19
N ILE A 156 3.35 -4.50 -8.34
CA ILE A 156 4.20 -5.13 -9.37
C ILE A 156 5.50 -4.34 -9.48
N ILE A 157 6.63 -5.05 -9.53
CA ILE A 157 7.96 -4.45 -9.61
C ILE A 157 8.70 -5.07 -10.78
N LEU A 158 9.25 -4.24 -11.66
CA LEU A 158 10.03 -4.70 -12.79
C LEU A 158 11.53 -4.60 -12.52
N CYS A 159 12.32 -5.38 -13.25
CA CYS A 159 13.78 -5.41 -13.09
C CYS A 159 14.48 -5.16 -14.43
N THR A 160 15.55 -4.35 -14.42
CA THR A 160 16.50 -4.29 -15.53
C THR A 160 17.42 -5.54 -15.52
N HIS A 161 18.26 -5.68 -16.52
CA HIS A 161 19.37 -6.63 -16.46
C HIS A 161 20.39 -6.22 -15.39
N TRP A 162 21.20 -7.18 -14.91
CA TRP A 162 22.20 -6.93 -13.86
C TRP A 162 23.43 -6.10 -14.32
N HIS A 163 23.49 -5.69 -15.62
CA HIS A 163 24.45 -4.73 -16.17
C HIS A 163 23.90 -4.07 -17.45
N ASP A 164 24.61 -3.08 -17.98
CA ASP A 164 24.13 -2.19 -19.05
C ASP A 164 24.29 -2.75 -20.49
N SER A 165 24.80 -3.98 -20.69
CA SER A 165 25.05 -4.50 -22.02
C SER A 165 23.80 -4.97 -22.77
N ARG A 166 22.71 -5.23 -22.06
CA ARG A 166 21.37 -5.54 -22.62
C ARG A 166 20.59 -4.26 -22.96
N ILE A 167 21.12 -3.44 -23.88
CA ILE A 167 20.66 -2.08 -24.15
C ILE A 167 19.17 -2.00 -24.46
N SER A 168 18.72 -2.79 -25.46
CA SER A 168 17.33 -2.74 -25.91
C SER A 168 16.36 -3.22 -24.85
N TYR A 169 16.72 -4.24 -24.06
CA TYR A 169 15.92 -4.67 -22.92
C TYR A 169 15.87 -3.59 -21.83
N ASN A 170 17.02 -3.08 -21.38
CA ASN A 170 17.06 -2.12 -20.29
C ASN A 170 16.31 -0.82 -20.62
N GLN A 171 16.37 -0.37 -21.88
CA GLN A 171 15.57 0.76 -22.32
C GLN A 171 14.09 0.43 -22.35
N SER A 172 13.73 -0.69 -22.96
CA SER A 172 12.34 -1.11 -23.15
C SER A 172 11.63 -1.38 -21.82
N ILE A 173 12.33 -1.99 -20.85
CA ILE A 173 11.74 -2.22 -19.52
C ILE A 173 11.50 -0.91 -18.75
N ARG A 174 12.35 0.11 -18.93
CA ARG A 174 12.12 1.46 -18.36
C ARG A 174 10.87 2.11 -18.96
N GLU A 175 10.71 2.05 -20.27
CA GLU A 175 9.52 2.58 -20.96
C GLU A 175 8.23 1.82 -20.54
N LEU A 176 8.33 0.49 -20.32
CA LEU A 176 7.23 -0.29 -19.80
C LEU A 176 6.87 0.09 -18.36
N ALA A 177 7.87 0.26 -17.49
CA ALA A 177 7.68 0.70 -16.11
C ALA A 177 7.05 2.10 -16.05
N GLU A 178 7.48 3.02 -16.90
CA GLU A 178 6.91 4.37 -17.02
C GLU A 178 5.45 4.31 -17.50
N ARG A 179 5.14 3.52 -18.53
CA ARG A 179 3.79 3.35 -19.07
C ARG A 179 2.79 2.88 -17.99
N TRP A 180 3.21 1.94 -17.18
CA TRP A 180 2.36 1.35 -16.15
C TRP A 180 2.50 2.00 -14.78
N GLN A 181 3.38 3.02 -14.65
CA GLN A 181 3.74 3.66 -13.38
C GLN A 181 4.16 2.63 -12.32
N LEU A 182 5.01 1.67 -12.73
CA LEU A 182 5.49 0.61 -11.86
C LEU A 182 6.88 0.94 -11.29
N PRO A 183 7.16 0.55 -10.04
CA PRO A 183 8.51 0.57 -9.49
C PRO A 183 9.48 -0.26 -10.33
N LEU A 184 10.74 0.18 -10.41
CA LEU A 184 11.76 -0.46 -11.21
C LEU A 184 13.07 -0.62 -10.45
N ILE A 185 13.53 -1.86 -10.30
CA ILE A 185 14.85 -2.18 -9.78
C ILE A 185 15.88 -1.96 -10.90
N LYS A 186 16.74 -0.96 -10.74
CA LYS A 186 17.70 -0.51 -11.76
C LYS A 186 19.10 -1.09 -11.49
N TRP A 187 19.29 -2.36 -11.68
CA TRP A 187 20.58 -3.00 -11.51
C TRP A 187 21.62 -2.46 -12.50
N ASP A 188 21.28 -2.32 -13.76
CA ASP A 188 22.18 -1.85 -14.83
C ASP A 188 22.77 -0.46 -14.57
N ASP A 189 22.06 0.43 -13.87
CA ASP A 189 22.56 1.74 -13.48
C ASP A 189 23.38 1.73 -12.18
N ASN A 190 23.09 0.81 -11.26
CA ASN A 190 23.56 0.90 -9.88
C ASN A 190 24.59 -0.17 -9.51
N ILE A 191 24.76 -1.20 -10.33
CA ILE A 191 25.69 -2.29 -10.00
C ILE A 191 27.16 -1.95 -10.26
N GLY A 192 27.42 -0.95 -11.12
CA GLY A 192 28.76 -0.45 -11.40
C GLY A 192 29.50 -1.18 -12.53
N PHE A 193 28.85 -2.03 -13.30
CA PHE A 193 29.43 -2.77 -14.42
C PHE A 193 29.01 -2.18 -15.76
N THR A 194 29.67 -1.10 -16.17
CA THR A 194 29.35 -0.48 -17.44
C THR A 194 30.15 -1.07 -18.59
N ARG A 195 29.48 -1.28 -19.74
CA ARG A 195 30.11 -1.71 -20.99
C ARG A 195 31.08 -0.66 -21.57
N LYS A 196 31.09 0.58 -21.08
CA LYS A 196 31.94 1.68 -21.53
C LYS A 196 33.34 1.64 -20.91
N VAL A 197 33.52 0.85 -19.85
CA VAL A 197 34.78 0.75 -19.14
C VAL A 197 35.24 -0.72 -19.18
N VAL A 198 36.50 -0.93 -19.51
CA VAL A 198 37.16 -2.23 -19.41
C VAL A 198 38.10 -2.25 -18.21
N ASP A 199 38.37 -3.43 -17.67
CA ASP A 199 39.33 -3.62 -16.59
C ASP A 199 40.78 -3.54 -17.10
N GLU A 200 41.75 -3.72 -16.18
CA GLU A 200 43.17 -3.70 -16.48
C GLU A 200 43.60 -4.73 -17.53
N ASP A 201 42.86 -5.83 -17.66
CA ASP A 201 43.08 -6.88 -18.66
C ASP A 201 42.32 -6.62 -19.98
N GLY A 202 41.65 -5.48 -20.12
CA GLY A 202 40.86 -5.13 -21.31
C GLY A 202 39.52 -5.85 -21.39
N ARG A 203 39.03 -6.42 -20.28
CA ARG A 203 37.75 -7.16 -20.23
C ARG A 203 36.63 -6.32 -19.63
N GLN A 204 35.40 -6.59 -20.01
CA GLN A 204 34.24 -5.99 -19.38
C GLN A 204 34.16 -6.41 -17.91
N PRO A 205 33.92 -5.50 -16.96
CA PRO A 205 33.90 -5.79 -15.53
C PRO A 205 32.94 -6.91 -15.13
N SER A 206 31.80 -7.02 -15.78
CA SER A 206 30.79 -8.05 -15.53
C SER A 206 31.33 -9.49 -15.72
N ILE A 207 32.33 -9.69 -16.59
CA ILE A 207 32.92 -11.03 -16.85
C ILE A 207 33.56 -11.61 -15.58
N LYS A 208 34.11 -10.79 -14.70
CA LYS A 208 34.72 -11.25 -13.43
C LYS A 208 33.71 -11.88 -12.45
N TYR A 209 32.45 -11.54 -12.60
CA TYR A 209 31.37 -11.91 -11.69
C TYR A 209 30.33 -12.82 -12.34
N ALA A 210 30.64 -13.36 -13.51
CA ALA A 210 29.77 -14.22 -14.28
C ALA A 210 30.31 -15.65 -14.39
N ALA A 211 29.42 -16.60 -14.48
CA ALA A 211 29.73 -18.00 -14.70
C ALA A 211 30.05 -18.31 -16.19
N ASP A 212 29.54 -17.50 -17.09
CA ASP A 212 29.72 -17.59 -18.53
C ASP A 212 29.65 -16.21 -19.19
N THR A 213 29.87 -16.17 -20.51
CA THR A 213 29.91 -14.93 -21.26
C THR A 213 28.97 -14.99 -22.46
N GLU A 214 28.47 -13.83 -22.86
CA GLU A 214 27.70 -13.66 -24.09
C GLU A 214 28.28 -12.51 -24.92
N LYS A 215 28.05 -12.57 -26.23
CA LYS A 215 28.42 -11.51 -27.16
C LYS A 215 27.17 -10.90 -27.78
N ILE A 216 26.96 -9.61 -27.53
CA ILE A 216 25.88 -8.81 -28.15
C ILE A 216 26.51 -7.54 -28.72
N TYR A 217 26.16 -7.18 -29.97
CA TYR A 217 26.69 -5.99 -30.66
C TYR A 217 28.23 -5.91 -30.64
N ASP A 218 28.88 -7.05 -30.88
CA ASP A 218 30.34 -7.21 -30.85
C ASP A 218 31.02 -6.94 -29.48
N ILE A 219 30.27 -6.80 -28.42
CA ILE A 219 30.76 -6.67 -27.06
C ILE A 219 30.58 -8.01 -26.33
N THR A 220 31.68 -8.52 -25.75
CA THR A 220 31.64 -9.69 -24.85
C THR A 220 31.51 -9.23 -23.42
N PHE A 221 30.56 -9.78 -22.69
CA PHE A 221 30.28 -9.46 -21.28
C PHE A 221 29.85 -10.71 -20.50
N GLY A 222 29.80 -10.60 -19.19
CA GLY A 222 29.28 -11.67 -18.34
C GLY A 222 27.80 -11.90 -18.58
N TRP A 223 27.39 -13.16 -18.75
CA TRP A 223 25.98 -13.47 -19.03
C TRP A 223 25.23 -13.87 -17.76
N HIS A 224 25.45 -15.07 -17.24
CA HIS A 224 24.85 -15.46 -15.98
C HIS A 224 25.74 -15.02 -14.81
N PRO A 225 25.21 -14.31 -13.81
CA PRO A 225 25.98 -13.99 -12.62
C PRO A 225 26.35 -15.25 -11.84
N LEU A 226 27.49 -15.23 -11.16
CA LEU A 226 27.91 -16.31 -10.27
C LEU A 226 26.80 -16.57 -9.24
N ARG A 227 26.50 -17.84 -8.97
CA ARG A 227 25.38 -18.28 -8.12
C ARG A 227 25.85 -18.52 -6.69
N GLY A 228 24.97 -18.26 -5.72
CA GLY A 228 25.17 -18.48 -4.30
C GLY A 228 25.06 -17.17 -3.48
N LYS A 229 24.40 -17.25 -2.35
CA LYS A 229 24.19 -16.08 -1.43
C LYS A 229 25.52 -15.43 -0.99
N GLU A 230 26.63 -16.19 -1.00
CA GLU A 230 27.97 -15.70 -0.65
C GLU A 230 28.64 -14.91 -1.78
N GLN A 231 28.14 -14.98 -3.00
CA GLN A 231 28.75 -14.29 -4.14
C GLN A 231 28.51 -12.77 -4.06
N TYR A 232 29.59 -12.02 -4.29
CA TYR A 232 29.51 -10.56 -4.29
C TYR A 232 28.40 -10.01 -5.19
N ILE A 233 28.25 -10.60 -6.40
CA ILE A 233 27.25 -10.13 -7.35
C ILE A 233 25.82 -10.33 -6.82
N GLN A 234 25.54 -11.45 -6.18
CA GLN A 234 24.22 -11.74 -5.63
C GLN A 234 23.89 -10.81 -4.45
N GLN A 235 24.87 -10.57 -3.58
CA GLN A 235 24.74 -9.61 -2.47
C GLN A 235 24.53 -8.18 -2.98
N LYS A 236 25.22 -7.79 -4.06
CA LYS A 236 25.05 -6.47 -4.67
C LYS A 236 23.68 -6.32 -5.34
N MET A 237 23.21 -7.36 -6.06
CA MET A 237 21.83 -7.38 -6.61
C MET A 237 20.78 -7.29 -5.51
N ALA A 238 20.97 -8.05 -4.43
CA ALA A 238 20.07 -8.01 -3.29
C ALA A 238 20.02 -6.61 -2.64
N ALA A 239 21.19 -5.99 -2.40
CA ALA A 239 21.25 -4.65 -1.79
C ALA A 239 20.49 -3.59 -2.61
N ILE A 240 20.66 -3.59 -3.94
CA ILE A 240 19.95 -2.66 -4.83
C ILE A 240 18.44 -2.95 -4.86
N CYS A 241 18.04 -4.24 -4.82
CA CYS A 241 16.64 -4.63 -4.73
C CYS A 241 16.02 -4.17 -3.40
N MET A 242 16.71 -4.38 -2.27
CA MET A 242 16.26 -3.94 -0.96
C MET A 242 16.01 -2.43 -0.90
N GLU A 243 16.90 -1.62 -1.48
CA GLU A 243 16.74 -0.16 -1.54
C GLU A 243 15.41 0.27 -2.23
N GLU A 244 14.99 -0.43 -3.30
CA GLU A 244 13.71 -0.15 -3.95
C GLU A 244 12.52 -0.68 -3.15
N LEU A 245 12.65 -1.85 -2.51
CA LEU A 245 11.59 -2.42 -1.68
C LEU A 245 11.37 -1.64 -0.39
N GLU A 246 12.42 -1.08 0.22
CA GLU A 246 12.31 -0.23 1.40
C GLU A 246 11.43 1.00 1.16
N LYS A 247 11.41 1.55 -0.05
CA LYS A 247 10.51 2.66 -0.42
C LYS A 247 9.03 2.27 -0.42
N LEU A 248 8.73 0.98 -0.59
CA LEU A 248 7.37 0.44 -0.67
C LEU A 248 6.91 -0.22 0.64
N PHE A 249 7.86 -0.78 1.39
CA PHE A 249 7.61 -1.63 2.55
C PHE A 249 8.31 -1.15 3.82
N GLU A 250 8.88 0.05 3.82
CA GLU A 250 9.31 0.66 5.07
C GLU A 250 8.14 0.64 6.06
N PRO A 251 8.39 0.34 7.34
CA PRO A 251 7.37 0.38 8.36
C PRO A 251 6.82 1.81 8.42
N MET A 252 5.71 2.06 7.74
CA MET A 252 4.98 3.31 7.91
C MET A 252 4.33 3.26 9.28
N PRO A 253 4.75 4.12 10.22
CA PRO A 253 4.19 4.12 11.56
C PRO A 253 2.67 4.22 11.46
N ALA A 254 1.99 3.41 12.25
CA ALA A 254 0.55 3.54 12.36
C ALA A 254 0.21 4.90 12.95
N LEU A 255 -0.75 5.59 12.37
CA LEU A 255 -1.35 6.78 12.97
C LEU A 255 -2.86 6.62 12.88
N VAL A 256 -3.58 7.03 13.93
CA VAL A 256 -5.02 7.18 13.89
C VAL A 256 -5.40 8.58 14.30
N GLU A 257 -6.29 9.21 13.53
CA GLU A 257 -6.97 10.45 13.87
C GLU A 257 -8.46 10.15 14.08
N ILE A 258 -8.96 10.43 15.29
CA ILE A 258 -10.39 10.30 15.62
C ILE A 258 -11.06 11.67 15.49
N SER A 259 -12.22 11.69 14.84
CA SER A 259 -13.09 12.86 14.75
C SER A 259 -14.56 12.47 14.89
N GLU A 260 -15.40 13.46 15.23
CA GLU A 260 -16.84 13.23 15.30
C GLU A 260 -17.43 12.99 13.90
N LYS A 261 -18.39 12.07 13.82
CA LYS A 261 -19.39 12.02 12.73
C LYS A 261 -20.69 12.71 13.17
N ASN A 262 -21.08 12.47 14.43
CA ASN A 262 -22.22 13.12 15.08
C ASN A 262 -21.76 13.73 16.40
N SER A 263 -21.79 15.04 16.53
CA SER A 263 -21.41 15.70 17.79
C SER A 263 -22.59 15.90 18.74
N VAL A 264 -23.81 15.81 18.26
CA VAL A 264 -25.04 15.97 19.05
C VAL A 264 -26.02 14.89 18.64
N VAL A 265 -26.60 14.20 19.62
CA VAL A 265 -27.64 13.18 19.45
C VAL A 265 -28.71 13.34 20.52
N GLU A 266 -29.93 12.85 20.28
CA GLU A 266 -30.94 12.75 21.33
C GLU A 266 -30.57 11.67 22.35
N SER A 267 -31.04 11.83 23.59
CA SER A 267 -30.77 10.84 24.63
C SER A 267 -31.33 9.47 24.28
N GLY A 268 -30.49 8.47 24.24
CA GLY A 268 -30.83 7.10 23.88
C GLY A 268 -30.56 6.74 22.42
N GLU A 269 -30.17 7.70 21.60
CA GLU A 269 -29.77 7.42 20.20
C GLU A 269 -28.33 6.92 20.09
N ASN A 270 -28.02 6.37 18.94
CA ASN A 270 -26.68 5.96 18.57
C ASN A 270 -25.89 7.15 18.00
N ALA A 271 -24.65 7.27 18.38
CA ALA A 271 -23.72 8.22 17.77
C ALA A 271 -22.61 7.49 17.03
N SER A 272 -21.90 8.19 16.16
CA SER A 272 -20.77 7.62 15.43
C SER A 272 -19.59 8.58 15.41
N PHE A 273 -18.40 8.00 15.37
CA PHE A 273 -17.15 8.74 15.13
C PHE A 273 -16.38 8.09 13.96
N ILE A 274 -15.44 8.84 13.43
CA ILE A 274 -14.64 8.44 12.26
C ILE A 274 -13.21 8.25 12.71
N CYS A 275 -12.63 7.10 12.36
CA CYS A 275 -11.20 6.84 12.47
C CYS A 275 -10.57 6.96 11.08
N ARG A 276 -9.55 7.82 10.94
CA ARG A 276 -8.70 7.89 9.77
C ARG A 276 -7.33 7.35 10.12
N PHE A 277 -6.83 6.44 9.31
CA PHE A 277 -5.56 5.77 9.56
C PHE A 277 -4.51 6.17 8.54
N THR A 278 -3.24 6.15 8.97
CA THR A 278 -2.07 6.12 8.10
C THR A 278 -1.28 4.85 8.39
N GLY A 279 -0.43 4.44 7.46
CA GLY A 279 0.31 3.19 7.56
C GLY A 279 -0.37 2.06 6.80
N VAL A 280 0.09 0.84 7.01
CA VAL A 280 -0.32 -0.35 6.25
C VAL A 280 -1.37 -1.14 7.01
N SER A 281 -2.54 -1.38 6.40
CA SER A 281 -3.58 -2.26 6.97
C SER A 281 -3.10 -3.71 7.11
N PRO A 282 -3.68 -4.53 8.01
CA PRO A 282 -4.74 -4.20 8.96
C PRO A 282 -4.26 -3.32 10.12
N TRP A 283 -5.17 -2.51 10.68
CA TRP A 283 -4.91 -1.73 11.89
C TRP A 283 -5.62 -2.37 13.09
N ASN A 284 -5.00 -2.25 14.28
CA ASN A 284 -5.61 -2.60 15.55
C ASN A 284 -5.66 -1.35 16.41
N LEU A 285 -6.86 -0.94 16.82
CA LEU A 285 -7.10 0.30 17.56
C LEU A 285 -7.61 -0.02 18.97
N ILE A 286 -6.96 0.55 19.98
CA ILE A 286 -7.51 0.69 21.32
C ILE A 286 -7.99 2.12 21.47
N TYR A 287 -9.22 2.29 21.87
CA TYR A 287 -9.83 3.58 22.16
C TYR A 287 -10.63 3.54 23.44
N SER A 288 -10.86 4.66 24.06
CA SER A 288 -11.68 4.76 25.26
C SER A 288 -12.98 5.50 25.00
N VAL A 289 -14.04 5.06 25.63
CA VAL A 289 -15.34 5.74 25.70
C VAL A 289 -15.59 6.06 27.17
N ASN A 290 -15.56 7.36 27.52
CA ASN A 290 -15.64 7.83 28.90
C ASN A 290 -14.64 7.14 29.86
N GLY A 291 -13.40 6.91 29.37
CA GLY A 291 -12.35 6.24 30.13
C GLY A 291 -12.41 4.71 30.16
N VAL A 292 -13.41 4.09 29.54
CA VAL A 292 -13.50 2.62 29.41
C VAL A 292 -12.89 2.21 28.07
N GLU A 293 -11.82 1.44 28.11
CA GLU A 293 -11.13 0.96 26.91
C GLU A 293 -11.96 -0.06 26.13
N LYS A 294 -11.88 0.06 24.81
CA LYS A 294 -12.44 -0.86 23.81
C LYS A 294 -11.39 -1.15 22.76
N LYS A 295 -11.51 -2.30 22.12
CA LYS A 295 -10.58 -2.75 21.09
C LYS A 295 -11.29 -3.04 19.78
N LEU A 296 -10.66 -2.67 18.69
CA LEU A 296 -11.02 -3.05 17.34
C LEU A 296 -9.79 -3.68 16.69
N ASP A 297 -9.95 -4.90 16.18
CA ASP A 297 -8.87 -5.66 15.57
C ASP A 297 -9.11 -5.81 14.07
N SER A 298 -8.00 -5.93 13.32
CA SER A 298 -7.99 -6.27 11.90
C SER A 298 -8.83 -5.32 11.03
N ILE A 299 -8.75 -4.00 11.31
CA ILE A 299 -9.44 -2.99 10.51
C ILE A 299 -8.77 -2.90 9.15
N MET A 300 -9.55 -3.05 8.08
CA MET A 300 -9.08 -2.97 6.68
C MET A 300 -9.58 -1.72 5.96
N GLU A 301 -10.66 -1.12 6.45
CA GLU A 301 -11.29 0.05 5.84
C GLU A 301 -10.69 1.37 6.36
N ASN A 302 -10.57 2.36 5.48
CA ASN A 302 -10.10 3.70 5.82
C ASN A 302 -10.81 4.76 4.96
N PRO A 303 -11.61 5.65 5.51
CA PRO A 303 -11.93 5.81 6.93
C PRO A 303 -12.85 4.72 7.49
N TYR A 304 -12.70 4.40 8.77
CA TYR A 304 -13.53 3.44 9.48
C TYR A 304 -14.51 4.16 10.42
N ILE A 305 -15.78 3.78 10.38
CA ILE A 305 -16.83 4.40 11.18
C ILE A 305 -17.19 3.49 12.33
N VAL A 306 -17.07 4.01 13.55
CA VAL A 306 -17.44 3.29 14.77
C VAL A 306 -18.73 3.85 15.34
N THR A 307 -19.68 2.99 15.65
CA THR A 307 -20.94 3.36 16.29
C THR A 307 -20.87 3.14 17.80
N VAL A 308 -21.21 4.17 18.55
CA VAL A 308 -21.43 4.13 20.00
C VAL A 308 -22.93 4.00 20.24
N PRO A 309 -23.42 2.86 20.73
CA PRO A 309 -24.86 2.65 20.91
C PRO A 309 -25.38 3.38 22.16
N THR A 310 -26.63 3.82 22.11
CA THR A 310 -27.44 4.29 23.24
C THR A 310 -26.73 5.35 24.11
N VAL A 311 -26.38 6.47 23.51
CA VAL A 311 -25.72 7.57 24.20
C VAL A 311 -26.74 8.31 25.08
N THR A 312 -26.59 8.24 26.40
CA THR A 312 -27.53 8.83 27.38
C THR A 312 -26.93 10.00 28.16
N ALA A 313 -25.63 10.25 27.99
CA ALA A 313 -24.89 11.37 28.63
C ALA A 313 -23.80 11.86 27.69
N GLN A 314 -23.22 13.03 27.97
CA GLN A 314 -22.04 13.50 27.24
C GLN A 314 -20.99 12.39 27.21
N THR A 315 -20.49 12.12 26.01
CA THR A 315 -19.57 11.01 25.78
C THR A 315 -18.30 11.52 25.13
N SER A 316 -17.16 11.21 25.76
CA SER A 316 -15.82 11.52 25.25
C SER A 316 -15.17 10.25 24.72
N ILE A 317 -14.63 10.32 23.51
CA ILE A 317 -13.95 9.22 22.84
C ILE A 317 -12.53 9.67 22.52
N LEU A 318 -11.56 8.89 23.01
CA LEU A 318 -10.13 9.18 22.83
C LEU A 318 -9.45 7.94 22.27
N PRO A 319 -8.56 8.10 21.27
CA PRO A 319 -7.67 7.00 20.90
C PRO A 319 -6.64 6.77 22.01
N VAL A 320 -6.31 5.53 22.28
CA VAL A 320 -5.37 5.12 23.34
C VAL A 320 -4.10 4.53 22.75
N ALA A 321 -4.25 3.60 21.82
CA ALA A 321 -3.12 2.97 21.11
C ALA A 321 -3.55 2.52 19.74
N ILE A 322 -2.58 2.50 18.82
CA ILE A 322 -2.74 2.01 17.46
C ILE A 322 -1.54 1.15 17.11
N SER A 323 -1.77 0.06 16.41
CA SER A 323 -0.75 -0.72 15.73
C SER A 323 -1.21 -1.09 14.33
N ASN A 324 -0.28 -1.48 13.48
CA ASN A 324 -0.60 -2.00 12.16
C ASN A 324 0.25 -3.22 11.86
N ARG A 325 0.20 -3.73 10.61
CA ARG A 325 0.97 -4.90 10.20
C ARG A 325 2.48 -4.71 10.33
N THR A 326 2.99 -3.48 10.24
CA THR A 326 4.43 -3.19 10.20
C THR A 326 4.96 -2.54 11.47
N THR A 327 4.10 -2.05 12.36
CA THR A 327 4.50 -1.39 13.62
C THR A 327 3.62 -1.84 14.77
N GLU A 328 4.25 -2.23 15.89
CA GLU A 328 3.56 -2.64 17.12
C GLU A 328 2.94 -1.45 17.88
N SER A 329 3.48 -0.25 17.69
CA SER A 329 2.96 0.97 18.31
C SER A 329 3.02 2.12 17.31
N GLY A 330 2.00 2.98 17.34
CA GLY A 330 1.89 4.12 16.47
C GLY A 330 1.41 5.36 17.21
N GLU A 331 1.20 6.44 16.44
CA GLU A 331 0.74 7.73 16.98
C GLU A 331 -0.79 7.78 17.01
N VAL A 332 -1.32 8.42 18.04
CA VAL A 332 -2.76 8.65 18.21
C VAL A 332 -3.06 10.13 18.26
N ALA A 333 -4.11 10.56 17.56
CA ALA A 333 -4.50 11.95 17.46
C ALA A 333 -6.02 12.11 17.44
N GLY A 334 -6.46 13.32 17.73
CA GLY A 334 -7.86 13.70 17.67
C GLY A 334 -8.67 13.19 18.88
N LYS A 335 -9.92 13.54 18.87
CA LYS A 335 -10.94 13.08 19.83
C LYS A 335 -12.31 13.25 19.22
N ALA A 336 -13.30 12.54 19.75
CA ALA A 336 -14.69 12.81 19.45
C ALA A 336 -15.45 13.11 20.73
N GLU A 337 -16.23 14.18 20.75
CA GLU A 337 -17.12 14.54 21.84
C GLU A 337 -18.56 14.54 21.35
N ILE A 338 -19.40 13.75 22.02
CA ILE A 338 -20.81 13.61 21.70
C ILE A 338 -21.61 14.20 22.83
N PHE A 339 -22.46 15.13 22.50
CA PHE A 339 -23.33 15.83 23.45
C PHE A 339 -24.77 15.34 23.31
N ILE A 340 -25.50 15.31 24.41
CA ILE A 340 -26.95 15.14 24.39
C ILE A 340 -27.57 16.49 24.16
N GLY A 341 -28.34 16.65 23.11
CA GLY A 341 -29.00 17.89 22.74
C GLY A 341 -30.26 17.64 21.95
N LYS A 342 -31.06 18.70 21.83
CA LYS A 342 -32.35 18.60 21.14
C LYS A 342 -32.30 18.93 19.66
N GLN A 343 -31.20 19.53 19.13
CA GLN A 343 -31.25 20.01 17.76
C GLN A 343 -29.87 20.25 17.13
N ALA A 344 -29.67 19.77 15.88
CA ALA A 344 -28.73 20.34 14.94
C ALA A 344 -29.43 21.48 14.20
N ILE A 345 -28.85 22.66 14.18
CA ILE A 345 -29.39 23.83 13.49
C ILE A 345 -28.51 24.06 12.26
N SER A 346 -29.08 23.91 11.08
CA SER A 346 -28.40 24.26 9.83
C SER A 346 -28.41 25.78 9.64
N PRO A 347 -27.39 26.35 8.99
CA PRO A 347 -27.43 27.75 8.62
C PRO A 347 -28.64 28.01 7.71
N THR A 348 -29.26 29.15 7.90
CA THR A 348 -30.35 29.62 7.02
C THR A 348 -29.83 30.37 5.80
N PHE A 349 -28.56 30.79 5.89
CA PHE A 349 -27.86 31.48 4.83
C PHE A 349 -26.37 31.21 5.00
N ASP A 350 -25.73 30.92 3.89
CA ASP A 350 -24.28 30.82 3.78
C ASP A 350 -23.79 31.45 2.48
N THR A 351 -22.60 31.99 2.52
CA THR A 351 -21.90 32.57 1.37
C THR A 351 -20.45 32.78 1.71
N TYR A 352 -19.66 33.02 0.70
CA TYR A 352 -18.31 33.59 0.90
C TYR A 352 -18.11 34.84 0.04
N VAL A 353 -17.18 35.68 0.44
CA VAL A 353 -16.73 36.84 -0.34
C VAL A 353 -15.32 36.61 -0.83
N HIS A 354 -15.08 37.02 -2.07
CA HIS A 354 -13.80 36.90 -2.73
C HIS A 354 -13.21 38.29 -2.97
N GLN A 355 -12.02 38.58 -2.44
CA GLN A 355 -11.39 39.90 -2.53
C GLN A 355 -11.23 40.44 -3.95
N ALA A 356 -10.93 39.57 -4.92
CA ALA A 356 -10.81 39.96 -6.33
C ALA A 356 -12.17 40.20 -7.01
N ASN A 357 -13.27 39.67 -6.46
CA ASN A 357 -14.62 39.72 -7.06
C ASN A 357 -15.64 40.26 -6.05
N LYS A 358 -15.40 41.46 -5.56
CA LYS A 358 -16.14 42.07 -4.43
C LYS A 358 -17.65 42.27 -4.64
N THR A 359 -18.11 42.19 -5.89
CA THR A 359 -19.51 42.38 -6.27
C THR A 359 -20.24 41.08 -6.59
N THR A 360 -19.57 39.96 -6.54
CA THR A 360 -20.17 38.64 -6.81
C THR A 360 -20.63 38.03 -5.50
N ALA A 361 -21.89 37.58 -5.45
CA ALA A 361 -22.43 36.78 -4.35
C ALA A 361 -22.31 35.30 -4.72
N TYR A 362 -21.84 34.51 -3.77
CA TYR A 362 -21.63 33.05 -3.91
C TYR A 362 -22.61 32.29 -3.01
N VAL A 363 -23.90 32.63 -3.13
CA VAL A 363 -24.98 32.08 -2.31
C VAL A 363 -25.53 30.75 -2.81
N ASP A 364 -25.26 30.44 -4.06
CA ASP A 364 -25.75 29.21 -4.72
C ASP A 364 -24.63 28.15 -4.88
N ASP A 365 -23.44 28.42 -4.35
CA ASP A 365 -22.34 27.45 -4.38
C ASP A 365 -22.62 26.31 -3.39
N ASP A 366 -22.27 25.10 -3.75
CA ASP A 366 -22.46 23.89 -2.94
C ASP A 366 -21.42 23.76 -1.80
N HIS A 367 -20.47 24.72 -1.72
CA HIS A 367 -19.40 24.76 -0.73
C HIS A 367 -19.00 26.19 -0.41
N LEU A 368 -18.37 26.37 0.75
CA LEU A 368 -17.79 27.62 1.17
C LEU A 368 -16.28 27.62 0.95
N GLU A 369 -15.75 28.65 0.33
CA GLU A 369 -14.32 28.79 0.16
C GLU A 369 -13.71 29.72 1.22
N VAL A 370 -12.60 29.26 1.82
CA VAL A 370 -11.79 30.05 2.74
C VAL A 370 -10.35 30.07 2.27
N LYS A 371 -9.76 31.24 2.18
CA LYS A 371 -8.36 31.44 1.81
C LYS A 371 -7.79 32.64 2.54
N GLY A 372 -6.79 32.43 3.39
CA GLY A 372 -6.06 33.48 4.07
C GLY A 372 -4.74 33.86 3.36
N ASN A 373 -4.13 34.93 3.85
CA ASN A 373 -2.77 35.37 3.50
C ASN A 373 -2.52 35.57 1.99
N SER A 374 -3.48 36.13 1.29
CA SER A 374 -3.33 36.48 -0.14
C SER A 374 -3.68 37.96 -0.33
N ASP A 375 -2.79 38.72 -0.95
CA ASP A 375 -2.98 40.16 -1.20
C ASP A 375 -4.17 40.47 -2.12
N THR A 376 -4.59 39.51 -2.94
CA THR A 376 -5.62 39.75 -3.95
C THR A 376 -6.72 38.66 -4.00
N HIS A 377 -6.56 37.53 -3.30
CA HIS A 377 -7.43 36.37 -3.42
C HIS A 377 -7.89 35.84 -2.06
N THR A 378 -7.94 36.68 -1.02
CA THR A 378 -8.51 36.30 0.27
C THR A 378 -10.01 35.98 0.12
N ARG A 379 -10.46 34.92 0.78
CA ARG A 379 -11.86 34.52 0.83
C ARG A 379 -12.29 34.34 2.29
N GLU A 380 -13.45 34.88 2.61
CA GLU A 380 -14.06 34.82 3.94
C GLU A 380 -15.44 34.24 3.82
N ALA A 381 -15.74 33.20 4.61
CA ALA A 381 -17.06 32.56 4.63
C ALA A 381 -17.94 33.17 5.72
N TYR A 382 -19.21 33.35 5.41
CA TYR A 382 -20.22 33.87 6.31
C TYR A 382 -21.36 32.87 6.45
N LEU A 383 -21.74 32.61 7.71
CA LEU A 383 -22.83 31.69 8.06
C LEU A 383 -23.82 32.43 8.95
N SER A 384 -25.10 32.34 8.63
CA SER A 384 -26.18 32.89 9.46
C SER A 384 -27.06 31.77 9.99
N PHE A 385 -27.27 31.75 11.29
CA PHE A 385 -28.13 30.79 11.98
C PHE A 385 -29.35 31.43 12.59
N PRO A 386 -30.52 30.76 12.62
CA PRO A 386 -31.73 31.27 13.24
C PRO A 386 -31.58 31.22 14.76
N ILE A 387 -31.42 32.36 15.40
CA ILE A 387 -31.22 32.52 16.85
C ILE A 387 -32.41 32.01 17.66
N ASP A 388 -33.60 32.13 17.13
CA ASP A 388 -34.86 31.70 17.77
C ASP A 388 -34.95 30.17 17.92
N LYS A 389 -34.12 29.41 17.17
CA LYS A 389 -34.02 27.97 17.28
C LYS A 389 -32.92 27.48 18.21
N ILE A 390 -32.12 28.37 18.77
CA ILE A 390 -31.11 28.03 19.75
C ILE A 390 -31.78 27.89 21.10
N ASP A 391 -31.58 26.75 21.79
CA ASP A 391 -32.03 26.54 23.14
C ASP A 391 -31.38 27.61 24.06
N PRO A 392 -32.17 28.50 24.72
CA PRO A 392 -31.63 29.53 25.58
C PRO A 392 -30.88 28.98 26.81
N GLU A 393 -31.12 27.70 27.15
CA GLU A 393 -30.40 27.02 28.23
C GLU A 393 -29.18 26.22 27.73
N ALA A 394 -28.88 26.28 26.42
CA ALA A 394 -27.70 25.64 25.88
C ALA A 394 -26.43 26.23 26.51
N ASN A 395 -25.74 25.41 27.26
CA ASN A 395 -24.46 25.79 27.89
C ASN A 395 -23.26 25.70 26.91
N ARG A 396 -23.50 25.23 25.69
CA ARG A 396 -22.48 25.14 24.63
C ARG A 396 -23.13 25.16 23.25
N ILE A 397 -22.55 25.97 22.37
CA ILE A 397 -22.87 26.00 20.94
C ILE A 397 -21.59 25.57 20.20
N VAL A 398 -21.68 24.59 19.32
CA VAL A 398 -20.56 24.11 18.54
C VAL A 398 -20.86 24.36 17.06
N LEU A 399 -20.04 25.18 16.41
CA LEU A 399 -20.06 25.33 14.98
C LEU A 399 -19.25 24.15 14.38
N ARG A 400 -19.89 23.37 13.49
CA ARG A 400 -19.22 22.30 12.75
C ARG A 400 -19.05 22.73 11.29
N ALA A 401 -17.82 22.81 10.85
CA ALA A 401 -17.46 22.97 9.44
C ALA A 401 -16.75 21.71 8.95
N TYR A 402 -17.19 21.15 7.83
CA TYR A 402 -16.52 20.04 7.20
C TYR A 402 -15.56 20.57 6.15
N TYR A 403 -14.32 20.11 6.22
CA TYR A 403 -13.35 20.32 5.16
C TYR A 403 -13.66 19.33 4.03
N TYR A 404 -13.96 19.84 2.85
CA TYR A 404 -14.33 19.02 1.71
C TYR A 404 -13.12 18.69 0.84
N ASP A 405 -12.36 19.69 0.41
CA ASP A 405 -11.21 19.52 -0.48
C ASP A 405 -10.23 20.68 -0.39
N CYS A 406 -8.98 20.44 -0.81
CA CYS A 406 -8.00 21.47 -1.09
C CYS A 406 -7.33 21.18 -2.44
N ILE A 407 -7.56 22.04 -3.40
CA ILE A 407 -6.98 21.93 -4.76
C ILE A 407 -5.43 21.84 -4.72
N TYR A 408 -4.82 22.37 -3.63
CA TYR A 408 -3.38 22.32 -3.40
C TYR A 408 -3.07 21.85 -1.98
N PRO A 409 -2.98 20.53 -1.72
CA PRO A 409 -2.74 19.98 -0.37
C PRO A 409 -1.50 20.53 0.33
N SER A 410 -0.47 20.92 -0.42
CA SER A 410 0.75 21.54 0.12
C SER A 410 0.54 22.93 0.71
N TRP A 411 -0.59 23.57 0.48
CA TRP A 411 -0.92 24.90 1.00
C TRP A 411 -1.77 24.84 2.27
N VAL A 412 -2.22 23.67 2.67
CA VAL A 412 -2.97 23.49 3.92
C VAL A 412 -2.01 23.64 5.08
N ARG A 413 -2.04 24.79 5.75
CA ARG A 413 -1.41 24.94 7.06
C ARG A 413 -2.38 24.43 8.11
N LYS A 414 -1.96 23.48 8.92
CA LYS A 414 -2.66 23.04 10.14
C LYS A 414 -2.46 24.06 11.24
N GLU A 415 -2.97 25.27 11.05
CA GLU A 415 -3.06 26.26 12.13
C GLU A 415 -4.51 26.27 12.61
N THR A 416 -4.71 25.89 13.86
CA THR A 416 -5.99 26.10 14.56
C THR A 416 -6.13 27.58 14.83
N HIS A 417 -6.82 28.31 13.97
CA HIS A 417 -7.26 29.66 14.29
C HIS A 417 -8.50 29.59 15.18
N PRO A 418 -8.53 30.33 16.27
CA PRO A 418 -9.75 30.47 17.06
C PRO A 418 -10.85 31.06 16.16
N VAL A 419 -11.95 30.34 16.02
CA VAL A 419 -13.16 30.90 15.37
C VAL A 419 -13.72 31.98 16.24
N GLY A 420 -13.55 33.23 15.86
CA GLY A 420 -14.19 34.36 16.53
C GLY A 420 -15.67 34.34 16.21
N ILE A 421 -16.50 34.07 17.20
CA ILE A 421 -17.95 34.28 17.11
C ILE A 421 -18.20 35.75 17.40
N ALA A 422 -18.44 36.57 16.38
CA ALA A 422 -18.92 37.93 16.55
C ALA A 422 -20.44 37.86 16.77
N GLY A 423 -20.86 37.97 18.01
CA GLY A 423 -22.27 38.22 18.35
C GLY A 423 -22.60 39.69 18.12
N ASN A 424 -23.43 40.00 17.11
CA ASN A 424 -24.10 41.29 17.06
C ASN A 424 -25.22 41.29 18.11
N THR A 425 -24.97 41.92 19.26
CA THR A 425 -26.02 42.36 20.18
C THR A 425 -26.57 43.68 19.63
N GLN A 426 -27.77 43.66 19.06
CA GLN A 426 -28.64 44.84 19.02
C GLN A 426 -29.45 44.91 20.30
#